data_347e892cf546d1719f57376446305483
#
_entry.id   347e892cf546d1719f57376446305483
#
_cell.length_a   1.000
_cell.length_b   1.000
_cell.length_c   1.000
_cell.angle_alpha   90.00
_cell.angle_beta   90.00
_cell.angle_gamma   90.00
#
_symmetry.space_group_name_H-M   'P 1'
#
loop_
_entity.id
_entity.type
_entity.pdbx_description
1 polymer ?
#
loop_
_entity_poly.entity_id
_entity_poly.type
_entity_poly.pdbx_seq_one_letter_code
_entity_poly.pdbx_strand_id
1 'polypeptide(L)'
;MNILKYILIMFALMAGLQTADAQTDRQHIRNGNKHYREQNFAKAETEYRKALGRNSRNPQAMYNLGCALMQQQKDSAAIVQFEQAGKSEKARIRKAMAYHNIGVICQKHRLYGEAIEAYKESLRNNPTDHETRYNLALCKHLAKNQPKNNEDKNKKNDKGNNKDKKKNQKDKQGQDQDPNKNKPEQPKERMSKENAEQLLNYAIQEEKATQQRMKQQQQQPQRRRVQKNW
;
A
#
# COMPACT_ATOMS: atom_id res chain seq x y z
N MET A 1 -52.75 20.91 -5.22
CA MET A 1 -52.48 19.54 -5.73
C MET A 1 -51.41 19.47 -6.82
N ASN A 2 -51.19 20.55 -7.59
CA ASN A 2 -50.23 20.53 -8.72
C ASN A 2 -48.77 20.75 -8.28
N ILE A 3 -48.50 21.56 -7.25
CA ILE A 3 -47.15 21.85 -6.76
C ILE A 3 -46.44 20.61 -6.27
N LEU A 4 -47.14 19.72 -5.54
CA LEU A 4 -46.56 18.46 -5.05
C LEU A 4 -46.15 17.51 -6.20
N LYS A 5 -46.91 17.51 -7.29
CA LYS A 5 -46.54 16.74 -8.50
C LYS A 5 -45.28 17.26 -9.14
N TYR A 6 -45.09 18.58 -9.24
CA TYR A 6 -43.84 19.17 -9.79
C TYR A 6 -42.65 18.93 -8.89
N ILE A 7 -42.79 18.97 -7.57
CA ILE A 7 -41.72 18.59 -6.61
C ILE A 7 -41.33 17.13 -6.77
N LEU A 8 -42.29 16.21 -6.90
CA LEU A 8 -42.00 14.79 -7.13
C LEU A 8 -41.31 14.52 -8.47
N ILE A 9 -41.72 15.23 -9.52
CA ILE A 9 -41.06 15.13 -10.86
C ILE A 9 -39.62 15.65 -10.80
N MET A 10 -39.40 16.79 -10.15
CA MET A 10 -38.06 17.34 -9.91
C MET A 10 -37.16 16.40 -9.12
N PHE A 11 -37.73 15.75 -8.08
CA PHE A 11 -36.98 14.77 -7.27
C PHE A 11 -36.63 13.50 -8.06
N ALA A 12 -37.55 13.03 -8.91
CA ALA A 12 -37.33 11.89 -9.80
C ALA A 12 -36.29 12.20 -10.89
N LEU A 13 -36.28 13.41 -11.46
CA LEU A 13 -35.27 13.88 -12.40
C LEU A 13 -33.88 14.01 -11.75
N MET A 14 -33.79 14.53 -10.51
CA MET A 14 -32.53 14.60 -9.79
C MET A 14 -31.97 13.21 -9.39
N ALA A 15 -32.83 12.27 -9.06
CA ALA A 15 -32.43 10.88 -8.75
C ALA A 15 -31.91 10.14 -10.00
N GLY A 16 -32.44 10.45 -11.19
CA GLY A 16 -32.02 9.84 -12.46
C GLY A 16 -30.59 10.28 -12.91
N LEU A 17 -30.16 11.47 -12.57
CA LEU A 17 -28.83 11.98 -12.97
C LEU A 17 -27.66 11.28 -12.25
N GLN A 18 -27.86 10.82 -11.03
CA GLN A 18 -26.80 10.15 -10.26
C GLN A 18 -26.50 8.71 -10.72
N THR A 19 -27.48 8.06 -11.39
CA THR A 19 -27.29 6.67 -11.87
C THR A 19 -26.46 6.60 -13.14
N ALA A 20 -26.44 7.64 -13.98
CA ALA A 20 -25.70 7.67 -15.22
C ALA A 20 -24.17 7.70 -15.00
N ASP A 21 -23.69 8.44 -14.02
CA ASP A 21 -22.25 8.53 -13.73
C ASP A 21 -21.70 7.24 -13.09
N ALA A 22 -22.45 6.60 -12.21
CA ALA A 22 -22.07 5.33 -11.60
C ALA A 22 -22.01 4.16 -12.61
N GLN A 23 -22.72 4.27 -13.73
CA GLN A 23 -22.69 3.27 -14.80
C GLN A 23 -21.47 3.44 -15.71
N THR A 24 -20.96 4.66 -15.87
CA THR A 24 -19.80 4.96 -16.71
C THR A 24 -18.48 4.59 -16.06
N ASP A 25 -18.27 4.80 -14.75
CA ASP A 25 -17.04 4.40 -14.08
C ASP A 25 -16.90 2.86 -14.06
N ARG A 26 -17.99 2.12 -13.82
CA ARG A 26 -18.02 0.66 -13.89
C ARG A 26 -17.70 0.11 -15.28
N GLN A 27 -18.13 0.81 -16.35
CA GLN A 27 -17.79 0.41 -17.70
C GLN A 27 -16.29 0.54 -17.96
N HIS A 28 -15.68 1.65 -17.55
CA HIS A 28 -14.23 1.83 -17.65
C HIS A 28 -13.45 0.80 -16.83
N ILE A 29 -13.91 0.47 -15.60
CA ILE A 29 -13.30 -0.60 -14.80
C ILE A 29 -13.37 -1.95 -15.54
N ARG A 30 -14.50 -2.30 -16.15
CA ARG A 30 -14.63 -3.55 -16.94
C ARG A 30 -13.68 -3.57 -18.14
N ASN A 31 -13.59 -2.47 -18.88
CA ASN A 31 -12.66 -2.35 -20.00
C ASN A 31 -11.19 -2.45 -19.54
N GLY A 32 -10.84 -1.78 -18.45
CA GLY A 32 -9.53 -1.88 -17.83
C GLY A 32 -9.20 -3.32 -17.40
N ASN A 33 -10.14 -4.01 -16.77
CA ASN A 33 -9.98 -5.41 -16.38
C ASN A 33 -9.80 -6.34 -17.60
N LYS A 34 -10.46 -6.06 -18.71
CA LYS A 34 -10.24 -6.79 -19.98
C LYS A 34 -8.81 -6.61 -20.45
N HIS A 35 -8.35 -5.36 -20.58
CA HIS A 35 -6.97 -5.06 -20.99
C HIS A 35 -5.93 -5.62 -20.02
N TYR A 36 -6.20 -5.61 -18.72
CA TYR A 36 -5.30 -6.19 -17.73
C TYR A 36 -5.12 -7.70 -17.93
N ARG A 37 -6.20 -8.45 -18.18
CA ARG A 37 -6.13 -9.89 -18.50
C ARG A 37 -5.39 -10.17 -19.81
N GLU A 38 -5.49 -9.28 -20.78
CA GLU A 38 -4.74 -9.32 -22.03
C GLU A 38 -3.28 -8.86 -21.87
N GLN A 39 -2.82 -8.63 -20.62
CA GLN A 39 -1.50 -8.10 -20.27
C GLN A 39 -1.18 -6.73 -20.90
N ASN A 40 -2.19 -6.03 -21.39
CA ASN A 40 -2.06 -4.70 -21.96
C ASN A 40 -2.19 -3.63 -20.85
N PHE A 41 -1.19 -3.60 -19.96
CA PHE A 41 -1.23 -2.81 -18.73
C PHE A 41 -1.32 -1.31 -18.98
N ALA A 42 -0.76 -0.81 -20.06
CA ALA A 42 -0.86 0.61 -20.42
C ALA A 42 -2.29 1.01 -20.82
N LYS A 43 -3.00 0.18 -21.59
CA LYS A 43 -4.42 0.42 -21.89
C LYS A 43 -5.30 0.24 -20.66
N ALA A 44 -4.99 -0.74 -19.80
CA ALA A 44 -5.68 -0.93 -18.54
C ALA A 44 -5.54 0.30 -17.65
N GLU A 45 -4.33 0.85 -17.50
CA GLU A 45 -4.06 2.12 -16.79
C GLU A 45 -4.95 3.25 -17.31
N THR A 46 -5.00 3.43 -18.65
CA THR A 46 -5.81 4.48 -19.28
C THR A 46 -7.29 4.36 -18.90
N GLU A 47 -7.84 3.16 -18.96
CA GLU A 47 -9.26 2.94 -18.62
C GLU A 47 -9.53 3.12 -17.11
N TYR A 48 -8.65 2.67 -16.24
CA TYR A 48 -8.81 2.91 -14.79
C TYR A 48 -8.71 4.41 -14.44
N ARG A 49 -7.83 5.17 -15.12
CA ARG A 49 -7.78 6.63 -14.96
C ARG A 49 -9.06 7.32 -15.45
N LYS A 50 -9.68 6.86 -16.55
CA LYS A 50 -11.00 7.33 -16.98
C LYS A 50 -12.07 7.05 -15.93
N ALA A 51 -12.06 5.85 -15.32
CA ALA A 51 -12.96 5.52 -14.23
C ALA A 51 -12.80 6.49 -13.05
N LEU A 52 -11.55 6.79 -12.65
CA LEU A 52 -11.25 7.75 -11.57
C LEU A 52 -11.60 9.19 -11.94
N GLY A 53 -11.54 9.55 -13.22
CA GLY A 53 -12.03 10.85 -13.70
C GLY A 53 -13.54 11.00 -13.54
N ARG A 54 -14.31 9.91 -13.55
CA ARG A 54 -15.76 9.91 -13.28
C ARG A 54 -16.07 9.81 -11.78
N ASN A 55 -15.35 8.94 -11.08
CA ASN A 55 -15.50 8.73 -9.65
C ASN A 55 -14.12 8.66 -8.97
N SER A 56 -13.60 9.81 -8.57
CA SER A 56 -12.26 9.94 -8.01
C SER A 56 -12.06 9.19 -6.68
N ARG A 57 -13.15 8.74 -6.02
CA ARG A 57 -13.12 8.01 -4.75
C ARG A 57 -13.39 6.51 -4.91
N ASN A 58 -13.43 5.99 -6.12
CA ASN A 58 -13.70 4.55 -6.34
C ASN A 58 -12.49 3.71 -5.91
N PRO A 59 -12.57 2.96 -4.79
CA PRO A 59 -11.41 2.20 -4.28
C PRO A 59 -11.04 1.03 -5.18
N GLN A 60 -11.99 0.45 -5.92
CA GLN A 60 -11.72 -0.62 -6.87
C GLN A 60 -10.90 -0.11 -8.07
N ALA A 61 -11.24 1.07 -8.59
CA ALA A 61 -10.49 1.68 -9.69
C ALA A 61 -9.07 2.04 -9.26
N MET A 62 -8.89 2.60 -8.03
CA MET A 62 -7.58 2.88 -7.45
C MET A 62 -6.74 1.62 -7.30
N TYR A 63 -7.31 0.56 -6.71
CA TYR A 63 -6.62 -0.72 -6.53
C TYR A 63 -6.18 -1.31 -7.87
N ASN A 64 -7.09 -1.37 -8.86
CA ASN A 64 -6.80 -1.93 -10.17
C ASN A 64 -5.77 -1.08 -10.94
N LEU A 65 -5.81 0.26 -10.78
CA LEU A 65 -4.78 1.15 -11.31
C LEU A 65 -3.41 0.85 -10.67
N GLY A 66 -3.37 0.67 -9.35
CA GLY A 66 -2.17 0.25 -8.63
C GLY A 66 -1.59 -1.05 -9.20
N CYS A 67 -2.45 -2.06 -9.44
CA CYS A 67 -2.02 -3.32 -10.06
C CYS A 67 -1.45 -3.10 -11.47
N ALA A 68 -2.11 -2.30 -12.32
CA ALA A 68 -1.62 -2.03 -13.67
C ALA A 68 -0.29 -1.26 -13.69
N LEU A 69 -0.10 -0.34 -12.75
CA LEU A 69 1.15 0.40 -12.57
C LEU A 69 2.28 -0.51 -12.06
N MET A 70 1.99 -1.39 -11.11
CA MET A 70 2.96 -2.36 -10.59
C MET A 70 3.47 -3.31 -11.69
N GLN A 71 2.60 -3.78 -12.57
CA GLN A 71 2.99 -4.60 -13.71
C GLN A 71 3.87 -3.83 -14.72
N GLN A 72 3.73 -2.53 -14.79
CA GLN A 72 4.58 -1.65 -15.60
C GLN A 72 5.86 -1.21 -14.87
N GLN A 73 6.14 -1.75 -13.67
CA GLN A 73 7.26 -1.36 -12.81
C GLN A 73 7.24 0.12 -12.37
N LYS A 74 6.07 0.77 -12.44
CA LYS A 74 5.83 2.13 -11.94
C LYS A 74 5.52 2.08 -10.44
N ASP A 75 6.43 1.49 -9.67
CA ASP A 75 6.22 1.05 -8.29
C ASP A 75 5.83 2.19 -7.35
N SER A 76 6.47 3.35 -7.43
CA SER A 76 6.12 4.51 -6.60
C SER A 76 4.69 5.01 -6.86
N ALA A 77 4.27 5.07 -8.12
CA ALA A 77 2.92 5.45 -8.48
C ALA A 77 1.89 4.40 -8.04
N ALA A 78 2.25 3.11 -8.09
CA ALA A 78 1.41 2.02 -7.62
C ALA A 78 1.16 2.10 -6.12
N ILE A 79 2.19 2.38 -5.30
CA ILE A 79 2.06 2.57 -3.85
C ILE A 79 1.03 3.66 -3.53
N VAL A 80 1.11 4.82 -4.20
CA VAL A 80 0.15 5.92 -3.99
C VAL A 80 -1.28 5.45 -4.25
N GLN A 81 -1.51 4.68 -5.33
CA GLN A 81 -2.84 4.18 -5.65
C GLN A 81 -3.33 3.13 -4.65
N PHE A 82 -2.47 2.23 -4.21
CA PHE A 82 -2.82 1.25 -3.18
C PHE A 82 -3.11 1.89 -1.83
N GLU A 83 -2.36 2.93 -1.43
CA GLU A 83 -2.65 3.68 -0.21
C GLU A 83 -4.02 4.35 -0.25
N GLN A 84 -4.34 5.02 -1.37
CA GLN A 84 -5.64 5.66 -1.55
C GLN A 84 -6.78 4.62 -1.55
N ALA A 85 -6.57 3.49 -2.22
CA ALA A 85 -7.51 2.37 -2.20
C ALA A 85 -7.71 1.85 -0.77
N GLY A 86 -6.63 1.58 -0.04
CA GLY A 86 -6.69 1.08 1.34
C GLY A 86 -7.37 2.05 2.31
N LYS A 87 -7.16 3.35 2.15
CA LYS A 87 -7.82 4.40 2.97
C LYS A 87 -9.32 4.51 2.66
N SER A 88 -9.71 4.35 1.39
CA SER A 88 -11.09 4.53 0.92
C SER A 88 -11.94 3.26 1.01
N GLU A 89 -11.32 2.08 1.03
CA GLU A 89 -12.01 0.79 1.01
C GLU A 89 -12.61 0.44 2.38
N LYS A 90 -13.88 0.06 2.38
CA LYS A 90 -14.62 -0.34 3.58
C LYS A 90 -14.52 -1.84 3.86
N ALA A 91 -14.43 -2.67 2.83
CA ALA A 91 -14.31 -4.11 2.96
C ALA A 91 -12.91 -4.51 3.41
N ARG A 92 -12.81 -5.11 4.59
CA ARG A 92 -11.54 -5.46 5.25
C ARG A 92 -10.61 -6.27 4.36
N ILE A 93 -11.12 -7.30 3.69
CA ILE A 93 -10.29 -8.16 2.81
C ILE A 93 -9.70 -7.36 1.64
N ARG A 94 -10.49 -6.50 0.97
CA ARG A 94 -9.96 -5.68 -0.13
C ARG A 94 -8.98 -4.62 0.35
N LYS A 95 -9.21 -4.07 1.55
CA LYS A 95 -8.24 -3.21 2.22
C LYS A 95 -6.93 -3.94 2.48
N ALA A 96 -6.99 -5.17 2.99
CA ALA A 96 -5.81 -6.00 3.22
C ALA A 96 -5.00 -6.24 1.94
N MET A 97 -5.67 -6.54 0.82
CA MET A 97 -4.99 -6.73 -0.48
C MET A 97 -4.20 -5.50 -0.93
N ALA A 98 -4.71 -4.30 -0.69
CA ALA A 98 -3.99 -3.07 -1.04
C ALA A 98 -2.71 -2.92 -0.21
N TYR A 99 -2.77 -3.13 1.09
CA TYR A 99 -1.59 -3.07 1.96
C TYR A 99 -0.61 -4.22 1.73
N HIS A 100 -1.10 -5.41 1.38
CA HIS A 100 -0.25 -6.52 0.95
C HIS A 100 0.61 -6.11 -0.26
N ASN A 101 0.00 -5.54 -1.30
CA ASN A 101 0.73 -5.12 -2.50
C ASN A 101 1.74 -4.00 -2.22
N ILE A 102 1.45 -3.06 -1.31
CA ILE A 102 2.46 -2.09 -0.83
C ILE A 102 3.64 -2.84 -0.21
N GLY A 103 3.38 -3.81 0.65
CA GLY A 103 4.41 -4.63 1.26
C GLY A 103 5.29 -5.36 0.24
N VAL A 104 4.68 -5.95 -0.80
CA VAL A 104 5.39 -6.63 -1.89
C VAL A 104 6.31 -5.68 -2.64
N ILE A 105 5.84 -4.47 -2.97
CA ILE A 105 6.67 -3.46 -3.64
C ILE A 105 7.84 -3.03 -2.74
N CYS A 106 7.56 -2.69 -1.48
CA CYS A 106 8.59 -2.28 -0.53
C CYS A 106 9.63 -3.39 -0.33
N GLN A 107 9.21 -4.65 -0.20
CA GLN A 107 10.10 -5.82 -0.09
C GLN A 107 10.99 -5.98 -1.32
N LYS A 108 10.45 -5.83 -2.53
CA LYS A 108 11.20 -5.85 -3.79
C LYS A 108 12.31 -4.81 -3.81
N HIS A 109 12.07 -3.63 -3.26
CA HIS A 109 13.03 -2.53 -3.15
C HIS A 109 13.90 -2.59 -1.89
N ARG A 110 13.83 -3.69 -1.10
CA ARG A 110 14.58 -3.89 0.15
C ARG A 110 14.26 -2.85 1.25
N LEU A 111 13.13 -2.17 1.12
CA LEU A 111 12.57 -1.26 2.12
C LEU A 111 11.83 -2.10 3.17
N TYR A 112 12.60 -2.89 3.94
CA TYR A 112 12.00 -3.91 4.80
C TYR A 112 11.22 -3.31 5.96
N GLY A 113 11.59 -2.12 6.45
CA GLY A 113 10.83 -1.40 7.47
C GLY A 113 9.43 -1.08 7.02
N GLU A 114 9.30 -0.46 5.85
CA GLU A 114 8.04 -0.08 5.22
C GLU A 114 7.21 -1.32 4.84
N ALA A 115 7.87 -2.37 4.33
CA ALA A 115 7.22 -3.64 4.02
C ALA A 115 6.59 -4.28 5.27
N ILE A 116 7.31 -4.28 6.40
CA ILE A 116 6.81 -4.79 7.68
C ILE A 116 5.56 -4.05 8.12
N GLU A 117 5.54 -2.71 8.06
CA GLU A 117 4.36 -1.94 8.46
C GLU A 117 3.17 -2.18 7.52
N ALA A 118 3.41 -2.24 6.22
CA ALA A 118 2.37 -2.55 5.24
C ALA A 118 1.77 -3.95 5.45
N TYR A 119 2.60 -4.97 5.65
CA TYR A 119 2.12 -6.34 5.92
C TYR A 119 1.38 -6.45 7.27
N LYS A 120 1.81 -5.73 8.29
CA LYS A 120 1.07 -5.65 9.56
C LYS A 120 -0.33 -5.06 9.36
N GLU A 121 -0.44 -3.98 8.57
CA GLU A 121 -1.73 -3.37 8.27
C GLU A 121 -2.62 -4.31 7.44
N SER A 122 -2.04 -5.04 6.48
CA SER A 122 -2.75 -6.09 5.75
C SER A 122 -3.31 -7.15 6.71
N LEU A 123 -2.49 -7.68 7.62
CA LEU A 123 -2.90 -8.71 8.58
C LEU A 123 -3.90 -8.20 9.64
N ARG A 124 -3.93 -6.91 10.00
CA ARG A 124 -5.00 -6.34 10.83
C ARG A 124 -6.37 -6.44 10.15
N ASN A 125 -6.39 -6.39 8.84
CA ASN A 125 -7.60 -6.46 8.04
C ASN A 125 -7.95 -7.88 7.58
N ASN A 126 -6.95 -8.74 7.33
CA ASN A 126 -7.10 -10.15 7.01
C ASN A 126 -6.10 -11.01 7.80
N PRO A 127 -6.43 -11.39 9.05
CA PRO A 127 -5.52 -12.15 9.91
C PRO A 127 -5.21 -13.58 9.43
N THR A 128 -6.02 -14.13 8.52
CA THR A 128 -5.86 -15.50 8.01
C THR A 128 -4.99 -15.61 6.77
N ASP A 129 -4.44 -14.51 6.29
CA ASP A 129 -3.58 -14.48 5.11
C ASP A 129 -2.20 -15.05 5.41
N HIS A 130 -1.99 -16.30 4.98
CA HIS A 130 -0.73 -17.02 5.20
C HIS A 130 0.43 -16.46 4.38
N GLU A 131 0.16 -15.96 3.16
CA GLU A 131 1.18 -15.37 2.31
C GLU A 131 1.73 -14.06 2.91
N THR A 132 0.82 -13.16 3.33
CA THR A 132 1.22 -11.93 4.00
C THR A 132 1.98 -12.20 5.29
N ARG A 133 1.60 -13.25 6.04
CA ARG A 133 2.30 -13.65 7.27
C ARG A 133 3.70 -14.14 7.00
N TYR A 134 3.87 -14.97 5.98
CA TYR A 134 5.18 -15.44 5.54
C TYR A 134 6.07 -14.27 5.11
N ASN A 135 5.55 -13.36 4.26
CA ASN A 135 6.28 -12.20 3.78
C ASN A 135 6.68 -11.24 4.92
N LEU A 136 5.82 -11.06 5.92
CA LEU A 136 6.13 -10.30 7.13
C LEU A 136 7.30 -10.91 7.91
N ALA A 137 7.28 -12.24 8.11
CA ALA A 137 8.37 -12.94 8.82
C ALA A 137 9.68 -12.83 8.05
N LEU A 138 9.64 -13.02 6.74
CA LEU A 138 10.79 -12.87 5.85
C LEU A 138 11.38 -11.44 5.93
N CYS A 139 10.55 -10.41 5.82
CA CYS A 139 11.01 -9.02 5.91
C CYS A 139 11.62 -8.71 7.29
N LYS A 140 11.05 -9.21 8.38
CA LYS A 140 11.64 -9.08 9.73
C LYS A 140 13.02 -9.72 9.83
N HIS A 141 13.20 -10.90 9.21
CA HIS A 141 14.50 -11.58 9.18
C HIS A 141 15.52 -10.77 8.36
N LEU A 142 15.14 -10.34 7.16
CA LEU A 142 16.00 -9.58 6.26
C LEU A 142 16.38 -8.20 6.85
N ALA A 143 15.45 -7.53 7.53
CA ALA A 143 15.72 -6.27 8.20
C ALA A 143 16.77 -6.39 9.34
N LYS A 144 16.79 -7.52 10.06
CA LYS A 144 17.82 -7.79 11.09
C LYS A 144 19.21 -7.97 10.49
N ASN A 145 19.27 -8.54 9.30
CA ASN A 145 20.51 -8.89 8.61
C ASN A 145 21.03 -7.81 7.66
N GLN A 146 20.27 -6.71 7.49
CA GLN A 146 20.77 -5.56 6.74
C GLN A 146 21.91 -4.88 7.52
N PRO A 147 23.04 -4.55 6.88
CA PRO A 147 24.04 -3.67 7.48
C PRO A 147 23.33 -2.35 7.82
N LYS A 148 23.43 -1.93 9.08
CA LYS A 148 22.88 -0.64 9.53
C LYS A 148 23.59 0.48 8.79
N ASN A 149 23.03 0.92 7.68
CA ASN A 149 23.43 2.19 7.07
C ASN A 149 23.06 3.29 8.06
N ASN A 150 24.07 4.08 8.46
CA ASN A 150 23.96 5.16 9.46
C ASN A 150 23.10 6.37 8.99
N GLU A 151 22.13 6.18 8.09
CA GLU A 151 21.28 7.26 7.57
C GLU A 151 20.11 7.65 8.48
N ASP A 152 19.79 6.83 9.50
CA ASP A 152 18.67 7.13 10.42
C ASP A 152 19.00 8.15 11.51
N LYS A 153 20.20 8.74 11.54
CA LYS A 153 20.56 9.75 12.56
C LYS A 153 20.09 11.18 12.26
N ASN A 154 19.46 11.45 11.11
CA ASN A 154 19.15 12.83 10.70
C ASN A 154 17.68 13.25 10.81
N LYS A 155 16.82 12.48 11.49
CA LYS A 155 15.42 12.88 11.73
C LYS A 155 15.11 13.39 13.14
N LYS A 156 16.13 13.75 13.93
CA LYS A 156 15.93 14.35 15.26
C LYS A 156 16.81 15.57 15.51
N ASN A 157 16.84 16.54 14.63
CA ASN A 157 17.29 17.89 14.98
C ASN A 157 16.92 18.89 13.88
N ASP A 158 15.65 19.24 13.82
CA ASP A 158 15.28 20.51 13.19
C ASP A 158 14.44 21.32 14.16
N LYS A 159 15.16 21.93 15.11
CA LYS A 159 14.74 23.14 15.81
C LYS A 159 15.96 24.03 16.00
N GLY A 160 16.08 25.01 15.12
CA GLY A 160 16.70 26.29 15.41
C GLY A 160 18.20 26.35 15.30
N ASN A 161 18.75 26.88 14.25
CA ASN A 161 19.40 28.16 14.30
C ASN A 161 19.84 28.65 12.91
N ASN A 162 19.33 29.83 12.55
CA ASN A 162 19.71 30.62 11.41
C ASN A 162 20.98 31.39 11.77
N LYS A 163 22.09 31.22 11.03
CA LYS A 163 23.07 32.27 10.77
C LYS A 163 24.11 31.87 9.73
N ASP A 164 24.05 32.57 8.62
CA ASP A 164 25.10 33.01 7.71
C ASP A 164 26.48 32.33 7.73
N LYS A 165 26.92 31.81 6.58
CA LYS A 165 28.15 32.28 5.93
C LYS A 165 28.30 31.85 4.48
N LYS A 166 28.57 32.87 3.66
CA LYS A 166 28.93 32.90 2.23
C LYS A 166 30.28 32.20 1.90
N LYS A 167 30.42 31.85 0.60
CA LYS A 167 31.62 31.68 -0.23
C LYS A 167 32.38 30.35 -0.12
N ASN A 168 32.51 29.55 -1.18
CA ASN A 168 33.38 29.82 -2.33
C ASN A 168 33.13 28.81 -3.47
N GLN A 169 33.03 29.33 -4.68
CA GLN A 169 33.19 28.63 -5.96
C GLN A 169 34.61 28.11 -6.11
N LYS A 170 34.79 26.92 -6.71
CA LYS A 170 35.85 26.69 -7.70
C LYS A 170 35.51 25.48 -8.57
N ASP A 171 35.47 25.76 -9.84
CA ASP A 171 35.34 24.87 -10.98
C ASP A 171 36.39 23.74 -11.00
N LYS A 172 36.01 22.57 -11.49
CA LYS A 172 36.82 21.76 -12.39
C LYS A 172 35.96 20.89 -13.28
N GLN A 173 36.17 21.11 -14.57
CA GLN A 173 35.73 20.34 -15.73
C GLN A 173 36.22 18.88 -15.72
N GLY A 174 35.38 18.00 -16.35
CA GLY A 174 35.93 17.01 -17.29
C GLY A 174 35.79 15.58 -16.88
N GLN A 175 34.83 14.87 -17.36
CA GLN A 175 35.00 13.84 -18.41
C GLN A 175 33.74 12.92 -18.42
N ASP A 176 33.11 12.92 -19.58
CA ASP A 176 32.11 11.93 -19.98
C ASP A 176 32.71 10.52 -19.93
N GLN A 177 32.10 9.65 -19.12
CA GLN A 177 32.20 8.21 -19.30
C GLN A 177 30.83 7.58 -19.12
N ASP A 178 30.34 7.06 -20.21
CA ASP A 178 29.14 6.25 -20.36
C ASP A 178 29.18 5.02 -19.40
N PRO A 179 28.26 4.90 -18.39
CA PRO A 179 28.22 3.75 -17.51
C PRO A 179 27.18 2.73 -17.95
N ASN A 180 27.18 2.33 -19.23
CA ASN A 180 26.29 1.27 -19.66
C ASN A 180 27.06 0.02 -20.13
N LYS A 181 27.87 -0.56 -19.24
CA LYS A 181 28.30 -1.97 -19.34
C LYS A 181 28.65 -2.51 -17.97
N ASN A 182 27.98 -3.60 -17.61
CA ASN A 182 28.15 -4.44 -16.43
C ASN A 182 27.24 -4.09 -15.22
N LYS A 183 25.94 -4.36 -15.40
CA LYS A 183 25.12 -4.76 -14.27
C LYS A 183 25.39 -6.25 -14.05
N PRO A 184 25.98 -6.69 -12.93
CA PRO A 184 26.01 -8.10 -12.59
C PRO A 184 24.55 -8.55 -12.40
N GLU A 185 24.11 -9.57 -13.13
CA GLU A 185 22.90 -10.29 -12.80
C GLU A 185 23.05 -10.78 -11.37
N GLN A 186 22.27 -10.18 -10.46
CA GLN A 186 22.19 -10.66 -9.10
C GLN A 186 21.61 -12.06 -9.15
N PRO A 187 22.25 -13.06 -8.53
CA PRO A 187 21.67 -14.39 -8.41
C PRO A 187 20.30 -14.23 -7.77
N LYS A 188 19.26 -14.73 -8.41
CA LYS A 188 17.98 -14.99 -7.77
C LYS A 188 18.28 -16.03 -6.69
N GLU A 189 18.57 -15.60 -5.48
CA GLU A 189 18.66 -16.47 -4.32
C GLU A 189 17.27 -17.12 -4.16
N ARG A 190 17.12 -18.27 -4.79
CA ARG A 190 16.06 -19.20 -4.46
C ARG A 190 16.42 -19.71 -3.07
N MET A 191 15.68 -19.18 -2.07
CA MET A 191 15.81 -19.65 -0.71
C MET A 191 15.68 -21.17 -0.67
N SER A 192 16.61 -21.87 0.03
CA SER A 192 16.52 -23.31 0.18
C SER A 192 15.21 -23.70 0.86
N LYS A 193 14.68 -24.89 0.58
CA LYS A 193 13.45 -25.38 1.23
C LYS A 193 13.57 -25.35 2.75
N GLU A 194 14.73 -25.66 3.29
CA GLU A 194 15.03 -25.63 4.73
C GLU A 194 14.93 -24.23 5.32
N ASN A 195 15.46 -23.22 4.64
CA ASN A 195 15.32 -21.81 5.07
C ASN A 195 13.86 -21.33 4.99
N ALA A 196 13.11 -21.80 3.99
CA ALA A 196 11.69 -21.48 3.86
C ALA A 196 10.87 -22.12 5.00
N GLU A 197 11.16 -23.37 5.37
CA GLU A 197 10.52 -24.05 6.49
C GLU A 197 10.88 -23.43 7.84
N GLN A 198 12.13 -23.03 8.04
CA GLN A 198 12.55 -22.34 9.27
C GLN A 198 11.83 -20.99 9.42
N LEU A 199 11.68 -20.22 8.33
CA LEU A 199 10.93 -18.96 8.34
C LEU A 199 9.45 -19.17 8.58
N LEU A 200 8.86 -20.22 8.00
CA LEU A 200 7.47 -20.59 8.24
C LEU A 200 7.25 -20.97 9.71
N ASN A 201 8.12 -21.81 10.28
CA ASN A 201 8.06 -22.18 11.69
C ASN A 201 8.22 -20.98 12.61
N TYR A 202 9.14 -20.05 12.30
CA TYR A 202 9.28 -18.79 13.03
C TYR A 202 8.01 -17.93 12.95
N ALA A 203 7.40 -17.82 11.78
CA ALA A 203 6.14 -17.08 11.58
C ALA A 203 4.99 -17.68 12.40
N ILE A 204 4.87 -19.02 12.44
CA ILE A 204 3.88 -19.75 13.23
C ILE A 204 4.08 -19.52 14.72
N GLN A 205 5.33 -19.52 15.20
CA GLN A 205 5.64 -19.27 16.61
C GLN A 205 5.31 -17.83 17.02
N GLU A 206 5.64 -16.82 16.19
CA GLU A 206 5.29 -15.42 16.46
C GLU A 206 3.77 -15.21 16.47
N GLU A 207 3.03 -15.92 15.62
CA GLU A 207 1.57 -15.85 15.62
C GLU A 207 0.99 -16.42 16.90
N LYS A 208 1.42 -17.59 17.32
CA LYS A 208 0.99 -18.22 18.58
C LYS A 208 1.25 -17.28 19.77
N ALA A 209 2.43 -16.67 19.82
CA ALA A 209 2.78 -15.70 20.87
C ALA A 209 1.90 -14.45 20.82
N THR A 210 1.53 -13.97 19.62
CA THR A 210 0.65 -12.81 19.44
C THR A 210 -0.79 -13.15 19.84
N GLN A 211 -1.28 -14.32 19.46
CA GLN A 211 -2.61 -14.81 19.88
C GLN A 211 -2.71 -15.00 21.40
N GLN A 212 -1.66 -15.51 22.03
CA GLN A 212 -1.60 -15.64 23.49
C GLN A 212 -1.63 -14.27 24.18
N ARG A 213 -0.87 -13.28 23.68
CA ARG A 213 -0.90 -11.90 24.22
C ARG A 213 -2.28 -11.26 24.06
N MET A 214 -2.93 -11.44 22.90
CA MET A 214 -4.28 -10.92 22.68
C MET A 214 -5.30 -11.58 23.61
N LYS A 215 -5.23 -12.91 23.81
CA LYS A 215 -6.09 -13.62 24.79
C LYS A 215 -5.86 -13.12 26.23
N GLN A 216 -4.61 -12.91 26.62
CA GLN A 216 -4.28 -12.36 27.94
C GLN A 216 -4.79 -10.93 28.12
N GLN A 217 -4.72 -10.08 27.08
CA GLN A 217 -5.29 -8.72 27.12
C GLN A 217 -6.82 -8.73 27.22
N GLN A 218 -7.50 -9.68 26.53
CA GLN A 218 -8.95 -9.84 26.64
C GLN A 218 -9.41 -10.38 28.00
N GLN A 219 -8.56 -11.15 28.69
CA GLN A 219 -8.86 -11.72 30.01
C GLN A 219 -8.52 -10.76 31.15
N GLN A 220 -7.82 -9.65 30.89
CA GLN A 220 -7.62 -8.63 31.92
C GLN A 220 -8.94 -7.92 32.19
N PRO A 221 -9.47 -7.97 33.43
CA PRO A 221 -10.70 -7.28 33.77
C PRO A 221 -10.53 -5.78 33.48
N GLN A 222 -11.38 -5.23 32.63
CA GLN A 222 -11.46 -3.78 32.46
C GLN A 222 -11.73 -3.16 33.81
N ARG A 223 -10.72 -2.52 34.40
CA ARG A 223 -10.92 -1.71 35.60
C ARG A 223 -11.92 -0.62 35.22
N ARG A 224 -13.21 -0.83 35.62
CA ARG A 224 -14.23 0.23 35.59
C ARG A 224 -13.68 1.42 36.35
N ARG A 225 -13.38 2.50 35.64
CA ARG A 225 -13.21 3.81 36.28
C ARG A 225 -14.55 4.13 36.92
N VAL A 226 -14.66 3.92 38.20
CA VAL A 226 -15.76 4.47 39.02
C VAL A 226 -15.55 5.99 38.99
N GLN A 227 -16.36 6.68 38.20
CA GLN A 227 -16.46 8.13 38.32
C GLN A 227 -17.08 8.38 39.70
N LYS A 228 -16.29 8.90 40.62
CA LYS A 228 -16.80 9.48 41.85
C LYS A 228 -17.49 10.78 41.48
N ASN A 229 -18.82 10.74 41.41
CA ASN A 229 -19.63 11.95 41.43
C ASN A 229 -19.66 12.48 42.85
N TRP A 230 -19.00 13.58 43.08
CA TRP A 230 -19.17 14.47 44.25
C TRP A 230 -19.86 15.72 43.75
#